data_2eaa408c4b50b55fbe0a5309a2e8a251
#
_entry.id   2eaa408c4b50b55fbe0a5309a2e8a251
#
_cell.length_a   1.000
_cell.length_b   1.000
_cell.length_c   1.000
_cell.angle_alpha   90.00
_cell.angle_beta   90.00
_cell.angle_gamma   90.00
#
_symmetry.space_group_name_H-M   'P 1'
#
loop_
_entity.id
_entity.type
_entity.pdbx_description
1 polymer ?
#
loop_
_entity_poly.entity_id
_entity_poly.type
_entity_poly.pdbx_seq_one_letter_code
_entity_poly.pdbx_strand_id
1 'polypeptide(L)'
;MRVAVIQQQNTADLDANLARSMDKIREAAAQGAQLVMLQELHRSLYFCQSEDTAMFDLAETVPGPSTDALGALARELQGVIVASLFEKRATGLYHNTAVVLESDGHLAGLYRKMHIPDDPGFYEKFYFTPGDATFNAGHSGFTPIRTSVGKLGVLVCWDQWYPEAARLMALAGADLLLYPTAIGWDRSDDPEEQNRQLDAWITVQRAHAVANGLPVLVANRTGFEPGPDGNGGIDFWGNSFVCGPQGEY
;
A
#
# COMPACT_ATOMS: atom_id res chain seq x y z
N MET A 1 -1.01 -3.26 21.11
CA MET A 1 -0.27 -2.42 20.15
C MET A 1 -1.21 -1.36 19.61
N ARG A 2 -0.75 -0.10 19.47
CA ARG A 2 -1.49 0.95 18.77
C ARG A 2 -0.97 1.06 17.34
N VAL A 3 -1.88 1.11 16.37
CA VAL A 3 -1.56 1.22 14.94
C VAL A 3 -2.15 2.49 14.36
N ALA A 4 -1.59 2.98 13.25
CA ALA A 4 -2.15 4.07 12.48
C ALA A 4 -2.11 3.77 10.98
N VAL A 5 -3.14 4.17 10.27
CA VAL A 5 -3.20 4.19 8.82
C VAL A 5 -3.25 5.64 8.35
N ILE A 6 -2.39 6.01 7.43
CA ILE A 6 -2.30 7.38 6.92
C ILE A 6 -3.07 7.48 5.62
N GLN A 7 -4.08 8.33 5.63
CA GLN A 7 -4.86 8.72 4.47
C GLN A 7 -4.49 10.13 4.06
N GLN A 8 -4.02 10.31 2.82
CA GLN A 8 -3.68 11.64 2.32
C GLN A 8 -4.01 11.80 0.84
N GLN A 9 -4.23 13.05 0.44
CA GLN A 9 -4.25 13.49 -0.94
C GLN A 9 -2.83 13.84 -1.38
N ASN A 10 -2.44 13.40 -2.57
CA ASN A 10 -1.16 13.71 -3.17
C ASN A 10 -1.27 14.86 -4.18
N THR A 11 -0.12 15.45 -4.47
CA THR A 11 0.11 16.47 -5.47
C THR A 11 1.19 16.03 -6.45
N ALA A 12 1.47 16.82 -7.49
CA ALA A 12 2.57 16.55 -8.41
C ALA A 12 3.97 16.72 -7.78
N ASP A 13 4.06 17.38 -6.62
CA ASP A 13 5.32 17.62 -5.91
C ASP A 13 5.65 16.41 -5.01
N LEU A 14 6.64 15.62 -5.45
CA LEU A 14 7.07 14.38 -4.80
C LEU A 14 7.64 14.65 -3.39
N ASP A 15 8.39 15.72 -3.23
CA ASP A 15 9.05 16.02 -1.97
C ASP A 15 8.05 16.61 -0.95
N ALA A 16 7.08 17.39 -1.40
CA ALA A 16 5.96 17.85 -0.57
C ALA A 16 5.09 16.68 -0.11
N ASN A 17 4.84 15.67 -0.96
CA ASN A 17 4.09 14.48 -0.59
C ASN A 17 4.84 13.65 0.46
N LEU A 18 6.16 13.45 0.28
CA LEU A 18 6.99 12.74 1.26
C LEU A 18 7.02 13.49 2.61
N ALA A 19 7.26 14.79 2.58
CA ALA A 19 7.27 15.62 3.80
C ALA A 19 5.93 15.50 4.55
N ARG A 20 4.80 15.62 3.85
CA ARG A 20 3.46 15.47 4.43
C ARG A 20 3.25 14.07 5.03
N SER A 21 3.74 13.03 4.35
CA SER A 21 3.69 11.65 4.90
C SER A 21 4.49 11.56 6.20
N MET A 22 5.70 12.12 6.23
CA MET A 22 6.55 12.11 7.42
C MET A 22 5.94 12.88 8.59
N ASP A 23 5.30 14.02 8.34
CA ASP A 23 4.62 14.80 9.37
C ASP A 23 3.44 14.04 9.97
N LYS A 24 2.62 13.38 9.13
CA LYS A 24 1.52 12.54 9.59
C LYS A 24 2.02 11.31 10.38
N ILE A 25 3.16 10.72 10.01
CA ILE A 25 3.78 9.64 10.78
C ILE A 25 4.21 10.16 12.17
N ARG A 26 4.83 11.35 12.25
CA ARG A 26 5.17 11.97 13.55
C ARG A 26 3.94 12.24 14.41
N GLU A 27 2.86 12.75 13.80
CA GLU A 27 1.59 12.96 14.50
C GLU A 27 1.02 11.64 15.05
N ALA A 28 1.02 10.58 14.25
CA ALA A 28 0.56 9.25 14.69
C ALA A 28 1.43 8.69 15.82
N ALA A 29 2.74 8.82 15.73
CA ALA A 29 3.68 8.40 16.76
C ALA A 29 3.50 9.19 18.08
N ALA A 30 3.26 10.51 17.98
CA ALA A 30 2.95 11.34 19.16
C ALA A 30 1.66 10.90 19.87
N GLN A 31 0.73 10.26 19.15
CA GLN A 31 -0.46 9.62 19.72
C GLN A 31 -0.21 8.17 20.18
N GLY A 32 1.04 7.70 20.12
CA GLY A 32 1.49 6.40 20.62
C GLY A 32 1.37 5.27 19.60
N ALA A 33 1.26 5.53 18.32
CA ALA A 33 1.32 4.49 17.28
C ALA A 33 2.72 3.85 17.23
N GLN A 34 2.76 2.53 17.22
CA GLN A 34 3.97 1.71 17.14
C GLN A 34 4.16 1.13 15.73
N LEU A 35 3.09 1.07 14.96
CA LEU A 35 3.05 0.70 13.55
C LEU A 35 2.27 1.76 12.79
N VAL A 36 2.88 2.32 11.75
CA VAL A 36 2.25 3.30 10.88
C VAL A 36 2.33 2.82 9.43
N MET A 37 1.19 2.81 8.72
CA MET A 37 1.12 2.40 7.33
C MET A 37 0.68 3.57 6.46
N LEU A 38 1.42 3.82 5.39
CA LEU A 38 1.09 4.77 4.33
C LEU A 38 0.25 4.10 3.24
N GLN A 39 -0.42 4.91 2.42
CA GLN A 39 -1.14 4.48 1.23
C GLN A 39 -0.20 3.96 0.12
N GLU A 40 -0.75 3.31 -0.89
CA GLU A 40 -0.03 2.87 -2.08
C GLU A 40 0.56 4.05 -2.86
N LEU A 41 1.82 3.89 -3.34
CA LEU A 41 2.55 4.90 -4.14
C LEU A 41 2.48 6.30 -3.51
N HIS A 42 2.71 6.38 -2.19
CA HIS A 42 2.43 7.55 -1.35
C HIS A 42 3.17 8.83 -1.77
N ARG A 43 4.23 8.72 -2.59
CA ARG A 43 5.09 9.83 -2.95
C ARG A 43 4.63 10.61 -4.18
N SER A 44 3.85 10.00 -5.09
CA SER A 44 3.44 10.59 -6.37
C SER A 44 1.92 10.68 -6.51
N LEU A 45 1.46 11.43 -7.50
CA LEU A 45 0.14 11.20 -8.08
C LEU A 45 0.06 9.76 -8.62
N TYR A 46 -1.15 9.24 -8.76
CA TYR A 46 -1.38 7.93 -9.35
C TYR A 46 -1.19 8.01 -10.87
N PHE A 47 0.03 7.78 -11.32
CA PHE A 47 0.45 7.94 -12.70
C PHE A 47 -0.06 6.83 -13.63
N CYS A 48 -0.59 5.74 -13.09
CA CYS A 48 -1.09 4.61 -13.89
C CYS A 48 -2.42 4.88 -14.59
N GLN A 49 -2.93 6.12 -14.57
CA GLN A 49 -4.10 6.53 -15.33
C GLN A 49 -3.83 6.55 -16.84
N SER A 50 -2.58 6.51 -17.28
CA SER A 50 -2.15 6.43 -18.68
C SER A 50 -0.86 5.62 -18.81
N GLU A 51 -0.52 5.27 -20.05
CA GLU A 51 0.74 4.64 -20.42
C GLU A 51 1.72 5.71 -20.91
N ASP A 52 2.55 6.22 -20.01
CA ASP A 52 3.54 7.26 -20.29
C ASP A 52 4.93 6.83 -19.83
N THR A 53 5.85 6.67 -20.78
CA THR A 53 7.23 6.24 -20.50
C THR A 53 8.01 7.24 -19.64
N ALA A 54 7.63 8.53 -19.62
CA ALA A 54 8.28 9.52 -18.77
C ALA A 54 8.06 9.23 -17.26
N MET A 55 6.99 8.52 -16.91
CA MET A 55 6.71 8.17 -15.53
C MET A 55 7.71 7.18 -14.93
N PHE A 56 8.49 6.45 -15.76
CA PHE A 56 9.57 5.60 -15.23
C PHE A 56 10.69 6.39 -14.51
N ASP A 57 10.79 7.69 -14.73
CA ASP A 57 11.71 8.56 -14.00
C ASP A 57 11.32 8.78 -12.53
N LEU A 58 10.07 8.45 -12.16
CA LEU A 58 9.59 8.46 -10.77
C LEU A 58 10.12 7.28 -9.95
N ALA A 59 10.62 6.23 -10.62
CA ALA A 59 11.04 5.01 -9.95
C ALA A 59 12.37 5.19 -9.21
N GLU A 60 12.45 4.63 -8.02
CA GLU A 60 13.66 4.63 -7.19
C GLU A 60 14.13 3.21 -6.86
N THR A 61 15.40 3.06 -6.54
CA THR A 61 15.93 1.78 -6.03
C THR A 61 15.41 1.49 -4.62
N VAL A 62 15.36 0.22 -4.25
CA VAL A 62 15.10 -0.21 -2.87
C VAL A 62 16.29 -1.07 -2.42
N PRO A 63 17.10 -0.59 -1.44
CA PRO A 63 17.07 0.71 -0.75
C PRO A 63 17.32 1.91 -1.66
N GLY A 64 16.79 3.08 -1.27
CA GLY A 64 16.90 4.33 -2.00
C GLY A 64 16.38 5.53 -1.18
N PRO A 65 16.19 6.69 -1.82
CA PRO A 65 15.91 7.95 -1.12
C PRO A 65 14.71 7.88 -0.15
N SER A 66 13.60 7.27 -0.56
CA SER A 66 12.43 7.14 0.31
C SER A 66 12.67 6.20 1.48
N THR A 67 13.32 5.06 1.26
CA THR A 67 13.65 4.13 2.35
C THR A 67 14.64 4.72 3.33
N ASP A 68 15.59 5.54 2.86
CA ASP A 68 16.57 6.21 3.71
C ASP A 68 15.88 7.25 4.61
N ALA A 69 15.00 8.08 4.04
CA ALA A 69 14.25 9.11 4.78
C ALA A 69 13.29 8.49 5.80
N LEU A 70 12.51 7.49 5.37
CA LEU A 70 11.54 6.82 6.25
C LEU A 70 12.22 5.91 7.28
N GLY A 71 13.36 5.30 6.94
CA GLY A 71 14.18 4.53 7.89
C GLY A 71 14.78 5.40 8.98
N ALA A 72 15.29 6.61 8.63
CA ALA A 72 15.73 7.58 9.61
C ALA A 72 14.59 8.00 10.55
N LEU A 73 13.38 8.22 9.99
CA LEU A 73 12.19 8.55 10.77
C LEU A 73 11.74 7.39 11.67
N ALA A 74 11.74 6.15 11.17
CA ALA A 74 11.41 4.97 11.97
C ALA A 74 12.32 4.85 13.21
N ARG A 75 13.62 5.08 13.01
CA ARG A 75 14.61 5.12 14.10
C ARG A 75 14.38 6.28 15.07
N GLU A 76 14.11 7.49 14.56
CA GLU A 76 13.78 8.68 15.37
C GLU A 76 12.60 8.38 16.30
N LEU A 77 11.55 7.77 15.78
CA LEU A 77 10.28 7.52 16.46
C LEU A 77 10.22 6.16 17.19
N GLN A 78 11.22 5.30 16.96
CA GLN A 78 11.25 3.90 17.45
C GLN A 78 9.97 3.13 17.09
N GLY A 79 9.46 3.34 15.88
CA GLY A 79 8.22 2.75 15.39
C GLY A 79 8.43 2.08 14.02
N VAL A 80 7.62 1.07 13.72
CA VAL A 80 7.63 0.38 12.43
C VAL A 80 6.84 1.18 11.40
N ILE A 81 7.40 1.38 10.21
CA ILE A 81 6.77 2.10 9.12
C ILE A 81 6.60 1.17 7.91
N VAL A 82 5.40 1.15 7.32
CA VAL A 82 5.10 0.46 6.06
C VAL A 82 4.76 1.50 5.01
N ALA A 83 5.45 1.45 3.87
CA ALA A 83 5.26 2.36 2.75
C ALA A 83 5.25 1.61 1.42
N SER A 84 4.56 2.13 0.39
CA SER A 84 4.56 1.56 -0.95
C SER A 84 5.23 2.53 -1.93
N LEU A 85 6.10 1.99 -2.78
CA LEU A 85 7.02 2.72 -3.65
C LEU A 85 6.97 2.18 -5.09
N PHE A 86 7.32 3.04 -6.06
CA PHE A 86 7.65 2.62 -7.41
C PHE A 86 9.13 2.20 -7.45
N GLU A 87 9.37 0.88 -7.42
CA GLU A 87 10.72 0.31 -7.36
C GLU A 87 11.32 0.15 -8.75
N LYS A 88 12.53 0.66 -8.94
CA LYS A 88 13.43 0.29 -10.04
C LYS A 88 14.40 -0.79 -9.56
N ARG A 89 14.07 -2.06 -9.80
CA ARG A 89 14.89 -3.20 -9.38
C ARG A 89 16.11 -3.39 -10.27
N ALA A 90 15.95 -3.17 -11.57
CA ALA A 90 17.00 -3.22 -12.57
C ALA A 90 16.55 -2.40 -13.81
N THR A 91 17.43 -2.24 -14.78
CA THR A 91 17.07 -1.63 -16.06
C THR A 91 15.96 -2.43 -16.74
N GLY A 92 14.83 -1.80 -17.01
CA GLY A 92 13.66 -2.43 -17.62
C GLY A 92 12.85 -3.34 -16.68
N LEU A 93 13.15 -3.36 -15.38
CA LEU A 93 12.42 -4.17 -14.40
C LEU A 93 11.97 -3.32 -13.22
N TYR A 94 10.66 -3.12 -13.13
CA TYR A 94 10.02 -2.24 -12.16
C TYR A 94 8.90 -2.96 -11.42
N HIS A 95 8.64 -2.54 -10.16
CA HIS A 95 7.60 -3.11 -9.32
C HIS A 95 6.87 -2.04 -8.52
N ASN A 96 5.63 -2.33 -8.18
CA ASN A 96 4.93 -1.69 -7.07
C ASN A 96 5.30 -2.45 -5.80
N THR A 97 6.08 -1.81 -4.92
CA THR A 97 6.74 -2.50 -3.80
C THR A 97 6.37 -1.87 -2.47
N ALA A 98 5.82 -2.65 -1.57
CA ALA A 98 5.69 -2.26 -0.17
C ALA A 98 6.99 -2.61 0.58
N VAL A 99 7.50 -1.65 1.33
CA VAL A 99 8.68 -1.78 2.18
C VAL A 99 8.28 -1.69 3.65
N VAL A 100 8.95 -2.46 4.50
CA VAL A 100 8.77 -2.43 5.96
C VAL A 100 10.07 -2.01 6.59
N LEU A 101 10.02 -0.88 7.29
CA LEU A 101 11.15 -0.30 8.01
C LEU A 101 10.97 -0.57 9.49
N GLU A 102 11.96 -1.19 10.10
CA GLU A 102 11.98 -1.54 11.51
C GLU A 102 12.25 -0.30 12.39
N SER A 103 11.90 -0.39 13.64
CA SER A 103 12.06 0.67 14.65
C SER A 103 13.49 1.17 14.86
N ASP A 104 14.50 0.41 14.46
CA ASP A 104 15.90 0.84 14.40
C ASP A 104 16.30 1.47 13.06
N GLY A 105 15.37 1.52 12.10
CA GLY A 105 15.50 2.12 10.79
C GLY A 105 16.02 1.21 9.68
N HIS A 106 16.32 -0.07 9.95
CA HIS A 106 16.70 -0.97 8.88
C HIS A 106 15.49 -1.44 8.05
N LEU A 107 15.72 -1.84 6.82
CA LEU A 107 14.72 -2.46 5.96
C LEU A 107 14.49 -3.91 6.44
N ALA A 108 13.41 -4.13 7.18
CA ALA A 108 13.04 -5.46 7.70
C ALA A 108 12.62 -6.43 6.59
N GLY A 109 12.05 -5.91 5.51
CA GLY A 109 11.66 -6.69 4.35
C GLY A 109 10.86 -5.87 3.34
N LEU A 110 10.48 -6.52 2.25
CA LEU A 110 9.67 -5.93 1.19
C LEU A 110 8.70 -6.98 0.61
N TYR A 111 7.61 -6.48 0.04
CA TYR A 111 6.65 -7.25 -0.73
C TYR A 111 6.39 -6.54 -2.06
N ARG A 112 6.57 -7.24 -3.18
CA ARG A 112 6.24 -6.75 -4.52
C ARG A 112 4.85 -7.22 -4.88
N LYS A 113 3.96 -6.29 -5.24
CA LYS A 113 2.57 -6.56 -5.63
C LYS A 113 2.48 -7.70 -6.63
N MET A 114 1.66 -8.71 -6.34
CA MET A 114 1.54 -9.92 -7.15
C MET A 114 0.41 -9.81 -8.18
N HIS A 115 -0.71 -9.20 -7.79
CA HIS A 115 -1.86 -9.02 -8.66
C HIS A 115 -1.86 -7.60 -9.22
N ILE A 116 -1.53 -7.46 -10.50
CA ILE A 116 -1.40 -6.18 -11.17
C ILE A 116 -2.64 -5.94 -12.04
N PRO A 117 -3.43 -4.87 -11.77
CA PRO A 117 -4.58 -4.52 -12.60
C PRO A 117 -4.17 -4.01 -13.98
N ASP A 118 -5.11 -4.10 -14.92
CA ASP A 118 -4.94 -3.64 -16.31
C ASP A 118 -6.29 -3.22 -16.90
N ASP A 119 -7.01 -2.41 -16.16
CA ASP A 119 -8.30 -1.87 -16.57
C ASP A 119 -8.15 -0.42 -17.05
N PRO A 120 -9.10 0.12 -17.81
CA PRO A 120 -9.08 1.53 -18.21
C PRO A 120 -8.93 2.46 -17.01
N GLY A 121 -7.91 3.34 -17.06
CA GLY A 121 -7.54 4.23 -15.95
C GLY A 121 -6.66 3.58 -14.87
N PHE A 122 -6.36 2.29 -14.98
CA PHE A 122 -5.52 1.53 -14.06
C PHE A 122 -4.52 0.64 -14.81
N TYR A 123 -3.73 1.27 -15.71
CA TYR A 123 -2.75 0.60 -16.60
C TYR A 123 -1.46 0.21 -15.86
N GLU A 124 -1.62 -0.47 -14.72
CA GLU A 124 -0.46 -0.83 -13.89
C GLU A 124 0.47 -1.84 -14.55
N LYS A 125 -0.05 -2.72 -15.43
CA LYS A 125 0.81 -3.68 -16.17
C LYS A 125 1.80 -3.03 -17.12
N PHE A 126 1.54 -1.80 -17.57
CA PHE A 126 2.51 -1.04 -18.35
C PHE A 126 3.76 -0.72 -17.54
N TYR A 127 3.59 -0.48 -16.23
CA TYR A 127 4.66 -0.04 -15.35
C TYR A 127 5.27 -1.17 -14.51
N PHE A 128 4.48 -2.11 -14.03
CA PHE A 128 4.90 -3.05 -12.99
C PHE A 128 4.93 -4.48 -13.46
N THR A 129 6.05 -5.13 -13.18
CA THR A 129 6.17 -6.58 -13.21
C THR A 129 5.62 -7.13 -11.89
N PRO A 130 4.81 -8.21 -11.91
CA PRO A 130 4.39 -8.89 -10.69
C PRO A 130 5.58 -9.31 -9.83
N GLY A 131 5.36 -9.39 -8.52
CA GLY A 131 6.37 -9.87 -7.59
C GLY A 131 6.84 -11.28 -7.94
N ASP A 132 8.10 -11.57 -7.65
CA ASP A 132 8.64 -12.93 -7.82
C ASP A 132 7.98 -13.86 -6.80
N ALA A 133 7.25 -14.84 -7.29
CA ALA A 133 7.11 -16.08 -6.57
C ALA A 133 8.48 -16.76 -6.60
N THR A 134 9.47 -16.24 -5.87
CA THR A 134 10.77 -16.90 -5.78
C THR A 134 10.57 -18.21 -5.06
N PHE A 135 10.47 -19.26 -5.85
CA PHE A 135 10.47 -20.65 -5.41
C PHE A 135 11.87 -21.01 -4.86
N ASN A 136 12.27 -20.36 -3.79
CA ASN A 136 13.14 -21.02 -2.84
C ASN A 136 12.23 -22.00 -2.10
N ALA A 137 12.64 -23.27 -2.05
CA ALA A 137 11.85 -24.32 -1.45
C ALA A 137 11.27 -23.87 -0.09
N GLY A 138 9.94 -23.68 -0.02
CA GLY A 138 9.24 -23.21 1.15
C GLY A 138 8.74 -21.76 1.15
N HIS A 139 8.95 -20.97 0.09
CA HIS A 139 8.46 -19.59 0.00
C HIS A 139 7.52 -19.40 -1.19
N SER A 140 6.26 -19.06 -0.92
CA SER A 140 5.22 -18.86 -1.93
C SER A 140 5.17 -17.44 -2.51
N GLY A 141 6.13 -16.56 -2.16
CA GLY A 141 6.03 -15.12 -2.44
C GLY A 141 5.13 -14.37 -1.43
N PHE A 142 4.16 -15.06 -0.83
CA PHE A 142 3.30 -14.54 0.23
C PHE A 142 3.90 -14.91 1.60
N THR A 143 4.96 -14.20 2.00
CA THR A 143 5.70 -14.46 3.24
C THR A 143 5.60 -13.26 4.17
N PRO A 144 5.07 -13.43 5.40
CA PRO A 144 4.99 -12.34 6.36
C PRO A 144 6.37 -11.83 6.77
N ILE A 145 6.49 -10.53 6.91
CA ILE A 145 7.71 -9.84 7.31
C ILE A 145 7.76 -9.74 8.83
N ARG A 146 8.83 -10.27 9.44
CA ARG A 146 9.02 -10.22 10.89
C ARG A 146 9.51 -8.84 11.31
N THR A 147 8.86 -8.28 12.34
CA THR A 147 9.21 -7.00 12.96
C THR A 147 9.12 -7.08 14.47
N SER A 148 9.54 -6.02 15.17
CA SER A 148 9.38 -5.86 16.64
C SER A 148 7.92 -5.83 17.09
N VAL A 149 6.98 -5.51 16.18
CA VAL A 149 5.54 -5.42 16.46
C VAL A 149 4.73 -6.64 16.00
N GLY A 150 5.39 -7.65 15.44
CA GLY A 150 4.77 -8.88 14.95
C GLY A 150 5.18 -9.25 13.55
N LYS A 151 4.55 -10.27 12.99
CA LYS A 151 4.73 -10.72 11.61
C LYS A 151 3.67 -10.08 10.73
N LEU A 152 4.09 -9.18 9.85
CA LEU A 152 3.22 -8.39 9.00
C LEU A 152 2.96 -9.11 7.67
N GLY A 153 1.72 -9.49 7.40
CA GLY A 153 1.26 -9.98 6.11
C GLY A 153 0.96 -8.79 5.18
N VAL A 154 1.98 -8.29 4.50
CA VAL A 154 1.86 -7.11 3.63
C VAL A 154 1.42 -7.53 2.24
N LEU A 155 0.35 -6.94 1.78
CA LEU A 155 -0.25 -7.08 0.46
C LEU A 155 -0.54 -5.68 -0.08
N VAL A 156 -0.69 -5.50 -1.40
CA VAL A 156 -0.88 -4.16 -1.97
C VAL A 156 -2.13 -4.11 -2.83
N CYS A 157 -3.05 -3.21 -2.49
CA CYS A 157 -4.20 -2.76 -3.28
C CYS A 157 -4.97 -3.93 -3.94
N TRP A 158 -4.76 -4.18 -5.25
CA TRP A 158 -5.49 -5.20 -6.04
C TRP A 158 -5.41 -6.62 -5.46
N ASP A 159 -4.36 -6.93 -4.67
CA ASP A 159 -4.25 -8.19 -3.91
C ASP A 159 -5.46 -8.40 -2.98
N GLN A 160 -6.14 -7.31 -2.57
CA GLN A 160 -7.32 -7.35 -1.69
C GLN A 160 -8.50 -8.14 -2.26
N TRP A 161 -8.59 -8.25 -3.59
CA TRP A 161 -9.67 -8.99 -4.26
C TRP A 161 -9.42 -10.50 -4.32
N TYR A 162 -8.23 -10.96 -3.93
CA TYR A 162 -7.79 -12.35 -4.02
C TYR A 162 -7.68 -12.98 -2.62
N PRO A 163 -8.69 -13.74 -2.17
CA PRO A 163 -8.69 -14.34 -0.82
C PRO A 163 -7.53 -15.32 -0.62
N GLU A 164 -6.97 -15.87 -1.69
CA GLU A 164 -5.81 -16.75 -1.66
C GLU A 164 -4.59 -16.07 -1.06
N ALA A 165 -4.35 -14.79 -1.40
CA ALA A 165 -3.21 -14.01 -0.89
C ALA A 165 -3.30 -13.84 0.63
N ALA A 166 -4.46 -13.41 1.14
CA ALA A 166 -4.72 -13.29 2.57
C ALA A 166 -4.57 -14.63 3.32
N ARG A 167 -5.10 -15.71 2.73
CA ARG A 167 -5.02 -17.05 3.31
C ARG A 167 -3.59 -17.57 3.36
N LEU A 168 -2.79 -17.37 2.32
CA LEU A 168 -1.39 -17.77 2.29
C LEU A 168 -0.55 -17.01 3.32
N MET A 169 -0.76 -15.69 3.48
CA MET A 169 -0.13 -14.91 4.54
C MET A 169 -0.50 -15.45 5.94
N ALA A 170 -1.78 -15.74 6.17
CA ALA A 170 -2.25 -16.29 7.45
C ALA A 170 -1.63 -17.67 7.74
N LEU A 171 -1.61 -18.58 6.77
CA LEU A 171 -0.99 -19.91 6.89
C LEU A 171 0.53 -19.84 7.10
N ALA A 172 1.18 -18.82 6.56
CA ALA A 172 2.60 -18.54 6.79
C ALA A 172 2.86 -17.88 8.17
N GLY A 173 1.81 -17.64 8.95
CA GLY A 173 1.89 -17.17 10.33
C GLY A 173 1.94 -15.66 10.48
N ALA A 174 1.28 -14.91 9.59
CA ALA A 174 1.03 -13.48 9.80
C ALA A 174 0.23 -13.26 11.09
N ASP A 175 0.54 -12.19 11.80
CA ASP A 175 -0.20 -11.73 12.99
C ASP A 175 -1.29 -10.71 12.60
N LEU A 176 -1.12 -10.01 11.48
CA LEU A 176 -2.05 -9.04 10.91
C LEU A 176 -1.83 -8.88 9.40
N LEU A 177 -2.86 -8.42 8.67
CA LEU A 177 -2.80 -8.16 7.24
C LEU A 177 -2.82 -6.65 6.98
N LEU A 178 -2.00 -6.19 6.03
CA LEU A 178 -1.83 -4.78 5.68
C LEU A 178 -2.05 -4.58 4.19
N TYR A 179 -2.85 -3.56 3.83
CA TYR A 179 -3.16 -3.20 2.46
C TYR A 179 -2.93 -1.71 2.20
N PRO A 180 -1.70 -1.26 1.86
CA PRO A 180 -1.52 0.00 1.15
C PRO A 180 -2.33 0.01 -0.13
N THR A 181 -3.13 1.04 -0.36
CA THR A 181 -4.14 1.04 -1.44
C THR A 181 -4.22 2.41 -2.13
N ALA A 182 -4.57 2.39 -3.42
CA ALA A 182 -4.97 3.54 -4.22
C ALA A 182 -6.16 3.12 -5.10
N ILE A 183 -7.37 3.28 -4.59
CA ILE A 183 -8.61 2.93 -5.28
C ILE A 183 -9.65 4.04 -5.10
N GLY A 184 -10.41 4.28 -6.14
CA GLY A 184 -11.44 5.32 -6.18
C GLY A 184 -12.48 5.04 -7.24
N TRP A 185 -13.38 6.00 -7.44
CA TRP A 185 -14.45 5.94 -8.42
C TRP A 185 -14.06 6.61 -9.74
N ASP A 186 -14.60 6.09 -10.84
CA ASP A 186 -14.82 6.90 -12.01
C ASP A 186 -15.95 7.90 -11.72
N ARG A 187 -15.73 9.18 -12.04
CA ARG A 187 -16.74 10.22 -11.84
C ARG A 187 -17.99 10.05 -12.71
N SER A 188 -17.89 9.26 -13.77
CA SER A 188 -19.03 8.94 -14.65
C SER A 188 -19.97 7.90 -14.05
N ASP A 189 -19.54 7.14 -13.02
CA ASP A 189 -20.40 6.19 -12.33
C ASP A 189 -21.53 6.90 -11.56
N ASP A 190 -22.73 6.33 -11.61
CA ASP A 190 -23.83 6.84 -10.79
C ASP A 190 -23.60 6.57 -9.29
N PRO A 191 -24.24 7.35 -8.40
CA PRO A 191 -24.03 7.21 -6.96
C PRO A 191 -24.38 5.82 -6.39
N GLU A 192 -25.28 5.09 -7.00
CA GLU A 192 -25.65 3.74 -6.56
C GLU A 192 -24.53 2.76 -6.88
N GLU A 193 -23.92 2.87 -8.08
CA GLU A 193 -22.76 2.07 -8.45
C GLU A 193 -21.54 2.41 -7.58
N GLN A 194 -21.28 3.69 -7.34
CA GLN A 194 -20.21 4.13 -6.43
C GLN A 194 -20.34 3.51 -5.04
N ASN A 195 -21.55 3.48 -4.49
CA ASN A 195 -21.82 2.86 -3.19
C ASN A 195 -21.60 1.34 -3.24
N ARG A 196 -22.04 0.65 -4.29
CA ARG A 196 -21.83 -0.79 -4.45
C ARG A 196 -20.33 -1.15 -4.50
N GLN A 197 -19.54 -0.36 -5.23
CA GLN A 197 -18.09 -0.56 -5.34
C GLN A 197 -17.41 -0.41 -3.97
N LEU A 198 -17.73 0.65 -3.25
CA LEU A 198 -17.18 0.90 -1.92
C LEU A 198 -17.57 -0.19 -0.91
N ASP A 199 -18.84 -0.58 -0.89
CA ASP A 199 -19.34 -1.62 0.01
C ASP A 199 -18.68 -2.99 -0.30
N ALA A 200 -18.50 -3.33 -1.57
CA ALA A 200 -17.80 -4.54 -1.97
C ALA A 200 -16.34 -4.53 -1.50
N TRP A 201 -15.65 -3.39 -1.67
CA TRP A 201 -14.27 -3.21 -1.25
C TRP A 201 -14.08 -3.35 0.26
N ILE A 202 -14.96 -2.74 1.06
CA ILE A 202 -14.92 -2.87 2.53
C ILE A 202 -15.25 -4.32 2.92
N THR A 203 -16.27 -4.91 2.30
CA THR A 203 -16.76 -6.25 2.63
C THR A 203 -15.69 -7.32 2.41
N VAL A 204 -15.01 -7.31 1.25
CA VAL A 204 -14.00 -8.33 0.95
C VAL A 204 -12.84 -8.30 1.95
N GLN A 205 -12.39 -7.13 2.37
CA GLN A 205 -11.28 -6.99 3.32
C GLN A 205 -11.69 -7.38 4.75
N ARG A 206 -12.89 -7.00 5.18
CA ARG A 206 -13.45 -7.49 6.45
C ARG A 206 -13.65 -9.02 6.43
N ALA A 207 -14.03 -9.59 5.27
CA ALA A 207 -14.12 -11.04 5.12
C ALA A 207 -12.74 -11.71 5.29
N HIS A 208 -11.64 -11.08 4.84
CA HIS A 208 -10.30 -11.60 5.11
C HIS A 208 -9.97 -11.63 6.60
N ALA A 209 -10.37 -10.60 7.35
CA ALA A 209 -10.20 -10.59 8.80
C ALA A 209 -10.94 -11.77 9.45
N VAL A 210 -12.22 -11.93 9.16
CA VAL A 210 -13.08 -13.00 9.70
C VAL A 210 -12.59 -14.39 9.29
N ALA A 211 -12.31 -14.59 7.99
CA ALA A 211 -11.92 -15.89 7.45
C ALA A 211 -10.56 -16.40 7.94
N ASN A 212 -9.68 -15.50 8.37
CA ASN A 212 -8.33 -15.83 8.83
C ASN A 212 -8.13 -15.58 10.33
N GLY A 213 -9.08 -14.95 11.02
CA GLY A 213 -8.99 -14.62 12.43
C GLY A 213 -7.87 -13.60 12.74
N LEU A 214 -7.60 -12.69 11.80
CA LEU A 214 -6.51 -11.71 11.87
C LEU A 214 -7.03 -10.27 11.74
N PRO A 215 -6.46 -9.30 12.46
CA PRO A 215 -6.73 -7.89 12.17
C PRO A 215 -6.29 -7.50 10.77
N VAL A 216 -7.04 -6.58 10.15
CA VAL A 216 -6.75 -6.01 8.82
C VAL A 216 -6.61 -4.50 8.92
N LEU A 217 -5.54 -3.97 8.34
CA LEU A 217 -5.25 -2.55 8.23
C LEU A 217 -5.30 -2.13 6.75
N VAL A 218 -6.06 -1.10 6.44
CA VAL A 218 -6.23 -0.59 5.08
C VAL A 218 -5.95 0.91 5.06
N ALA A 219 -4.94 1.32 4.30
CA ALA A 219 -4.62 2.73 4.07
C ALA A 219 -4.86 3.06 2.61
N ASN A 220 -5.91 3.83 2.33
CA ASN A 220 -6.25 4.24 0.97
C ASN A 220 -5.90 5.71 0.74
N ARG A 221 -5.63 6.03 -0.50
CA ARG A 221 -5.51 7.39 -1.02
C ARG A 221 -6.86 8.11 -0.96
N THR A 222 -6.85 9.45 -0.90
CA THR A 222 -8.08 10.26 -0.92
C THR A 222 -7.93 11.48 -1.81
N GLY A 223 -9.06 12.01 -2.26
CA GLY A 223 -9.14 13.21 -3.08
C GLY A 223 -9.07 12.93 -4.58
N PHE A 224 -9.39 13.97 -5.35
CA PHE A 224 -9.41 13.87 -6.80
C PHE A 224 -8.01 14.05 -7.39
N GLU A 225 -7.64 13.14 -8.28
CA GLU A 225 -6.45 13.27 -9.12
C GLU A 225 -6.89 13.27 -10.60
N PRO A 226 -6.59 14.36 -11.34
CA PRO A 226 -7.00 14.49 -12.75
C PRO A 226 -6.29 13.45 -13.63
N GLY A 227 -6.97 13.05 -14.70
CA GLY A 227 -6.33 12.31 -15.79
C GLY A 227 -5.24 13.12 -16.49
N PRO A 228 -4.35 12.48 -17.25
CA PRO A 228 -3.15 13.11 -17.80
C PRO A 228 -3.43 14.31 -18.72
N ASP A 229 -4.55 14.28 -19.45
CA ASP A 229 -4.97 15.36 -20.35
C ASP A 229 -5.93 16.36 -19.69
N GLY A 230 -6.10 16.28 -18.36
CA GLY A 230 -7.08 17.06 -17.63
C GLY A 230 -8.53 16.60 -17.87
N ASN A 231 -8.73 15.53 -18.63
CA ASN A 231 -10.02 14.91 -18.88
C ASN A 231 -10.17 13.67 -17.99
N GLY A 232 -11.34 13.53 -17.35
CA GLY A 232 -11.56 12.44 -16.43
C GLY A 232 -10.68 12.54 -15.19
N GLY A 233 -10.36 11.41 -14.60
CA GLY A 233 -9.57 11.28 -13.39
C GLY A 233 -10.24 10.36 -12.38
N ILE A 234 -9.56 10.10 -11.28
CA ILE A 234 -10.04 9.22 -10.22
C ILE A 234 -10.37 10.03 -8.98
N ASP A 235 -11.57 9.85 -8.45
CA ASP A 235 -11.93 10.28 -7.10
C ASP A 235 -11.57 9.16 -6.12
N PHE A 236 -10.36 9.24 -5.54
CA PHE A 236 -9.93 8.29 -4.52
C PHE A 236 -10.80 8.45 -3.28
N TRP A 237 -11.53 7.40 -2.93
CA TRP A 237 -12.60 7.49 -1.93
C TRP A 237 -12.13 7.48 -0.47
N GLY A 238 -10.83 7.33 -0.21
CA GLY A 238 -10.35 7.26 1.16
C GLY A 238 -10.91 6.03 1.87
N ASN A 239 -11.74 6.25 2.89
CA ASN A 239 -12.35 5.18 3.68
C ASN A 239 -11.34 4.19 4.26
N SER A 240 -10.13 4.68 4.61
CA SER A 240 -9.12 3.89 5.30
C SER A 240 -9.67 3.39 6.63
N PHE A 241 -9.37 2.14 6.99
CA PHE A 241 -9.89 1.55 8.21
C PHE A 241 -8.96 0.51 8.83
N VAL A 242 -9.24 0.19 10.07
CA VAL A 242 -8.68 -0.96 10.78
C VAL A 242 -9.85 -1.77 11.29
N CYS A 243 -9.84 -3.09 11.07
CA CYS A 243 -10.80 -3.97 11.69
C CYS A 243 -10.13 -5.12 12.44
N GLY A 244 -10.78 -5.57 13.50
CA GLY A 244 -10.34 -6.72 14.28
C GLY A 244 -10.68 -8.05 13.62
N PRO A 245 -10.29 -9.17 14.24
CA PRO A 245 -10.39 -10.51 13.65
C PRO A 245 -11.83 -11.03 13.46
N GLN A 246 -12.83 -10.33 13.98
CA GLN A 246 -14.25 -10.62 13.73
C GLN A 246 -14.87 -9.61 12.74
N GLY A 247 -14.06 -8.80 12.09
CA GLY A 247 -14.50 -7.78 11.14
C GLY A 247 -15.10 -6.53 11.81
N GLU A 248 -14.95 -6.37 13.13
CA GLU A 248 -15.37 -5.20 13.90
C GLU A 248 -14.42 -4.00 13.67
N TYR A 249 -14.96 -2.78 13.77
CA TYR A 249 -14.17 -1.53 13.71
C TYR A 249 -13.72 -1.09 15.10
#